data_831dc881730aff881e05f414502a24da
#
_entry.id   831dc881730aff881e05f414502a24da
#
_cell.length_a   1.000
_cell.length_b   1.000
_cell.length_c   1.000
_cell.angle_alpha   90.00
_cell.angle_beta   90.00
_cell.angle_gamma   90.00
#
_symmetry.space_group_name_H-M   'P 1'
#
loop_
_entity.id
_entity.type
_entity.pdbx_description
1 polymer ?
#
loop_
_entity_poly.entity_id
_entity_poly.type
_entity_poly.pdbx_seq_one_letter_code
_entity_poly.pdbx_strand_id
1 'polypeptide(L)'
;MNASVAARNGAGTVLSVLGAVSFCHFLNDMIQSLLPAIYPLLREKYLLDYGQIGLITLVFQLTASFLQPIVGTYTDRRPMPYSLAIGMGFTLLGLLLLSRVGYPWLLVAAALVGTGSSVFHPESSRIARLASGGRHGFAQSFFQVGGNLGSALGPLLAAFVVLPHGQGSIAWFSVAALLAIVVLFQVGGWYGRNAVARAKHASAGATQSTLPKRQVAMAVGVLLVLIFSKYFYLASLNTYLTFYLMEKFHITAQNAQVHLFYFLGAVALGTLVGGPMGDRFGRKYVIWVSILGVLPFTLLLPHVDLFWTSVLTVVIGLILSSAFSAILVYAQELMPGKVGTIAGLFFGFAFGMGGLGAALLGQLADVKGIEYVYQLCAYLPALGLLTVLLPNLHKRDTGKVVTA
;
A
#
# COMPACT_ATOMS: atom_id res chain seq x y z
N MET A 1 42.95 1.05 -19.75
CA MET A 1 42.00 0.02 -19.24
C MET A 1 41.29 0.62 -18.03
N ASN A 2 40.24 1.25 -18.26
CA ASN A 2 38.85 1.16 -17.80
C ASN A 2 38.54 1.72 -16.41
N ALA A 3 38.64 3.07 -16.25
CA ALA A 3 37.94 3.79 -15.18
C ALA A 3 36.42 3.95 -15.47
N SER A 4 35.95 3.62 -16.69
CA SER A 4 34.54 3.76 -17.10
C SER A 4 33.64 2.57 -16.73
N VAL A 5 34.20 1.41 -16.33
CA VAL A 5 33.43 0.23 -15.91
C VAL A 5 33.14 0.26 -14.41
N ALA A 6 33.97 0.93 -13.60
CA ALA A 6 33.74 1.07 -12.16
C ALA A 6 32.57 2.03 -11.77
N ALA A 7 32.20 2.93 -12.68
CA ALA A 7 31.09 3.88 -12.43
C ALA A 7 29.69 3.29 -12.66
N ARG A 8 29.57 2.07 -13.21
CA ARG A 8 28.26 1.35 -13.38
C ARG A 8 27.88 0.44 -12.22
N ASN A 9 28.76 0.18 -11.29
CA ASN A 9 28.45 -0.51 -10.05
C ASN A 9 27.93 0.53 -9.05
N GLY A 10 26.63 0.87 -9.19
CA GLY A 10 25.93 1.74 -8.27
C GLY A 10 26.09 1.24 -6.84
N ALA A 11 26.14 2.17 -5.89
CA ALA A 11 26.18 1.87 -4.46
C ALA A 11 25.22 0.72 -4.14
N GLY A 12 25.71 -0.33 -3.44
CA GLY A 12 24.92 -1.49 -3.12
C GLY A 12 23.63 -1.11 -2.34
N THR A 13 22.68 -2.02 -2.29
CA THR A 13 21.43 -1.83 -1.52
C THR A 13 21.75 -1.47 -0.08
N VAL A 14 21.21 -0.35 0.43
CA VAL A 14 21.38 0.10 1.82
C VAL A 14 20.30 -0.55 2.70
N LEU A 15 20.56 -1.79 3.12
CA LEU A 15 19.58 -2.60 3.87
C LEU A 15 19.17 -1.97 5.21
N SER A 16 20.06 -1.25 5.89
CA SER A 16 19.75 -0.56 7.15
C SER A 16 18.67 0.52 6.96
N VAL A 17 18.74 1.29 5.87
CA VAL A 17 17.73 2.29 5.55
C VAL A 17 16.42 1.63 5.11
N LEU A 18 16.48 0.59 4.29
CA LEU A 18 15.28 -0.16 3.91
C LEU A 18 14.60 -0.81 5.11
N GLY A 19 15.37 -1.40 6.03
CA GLY A 19 14.86 -1.97 7.28
C GLY A 19 14.20 -0.91 8.16
N ALA A 20 14.85 0.24 8.31
CA ALA A 20 14.31 1.37 9.09
C ALA A 20 12.98 1.88 8.51
N VAL A 21 12.91 2.08 7.19
CA VAL A 21 11.69 2.56 6.52
C VAL A 21 10.57 1.51 6.55
N SER A 22 10.89 0.22 6.37
CA SER A 22 9.93 -0.88 6.48
C SER A 22 9.41 -1.04 7.90
N PHE A 23 10.27 -0.92 8.90
CA PHE A 23 9.87 -0.93 10.32
C PHE A 23 8.97 0.27 10.67
N CYS A 24 9.30 1.47 10.19
CA CYS A 24 8.44 2.63 10.39
C CYS A 24 7.11 2.48 9.63
N HIS A 25 7.07 1.78 8.49
CA HIS A 25 5.84 1.45 7.79
C HIS A 25 4.97 0.50 8.63
N PHE A 26 5.58 -0.52 9.22
CA PHE A 26 4.91 -1.40 10.17
C PHE A 26 4.26 -0.61 11.32
N LEU A 27 4.99 0.31 11.96
CA LEU A 27 4.45 1.13 13.06
C LEU A 27 3.34 2.07 12.57
N ASN A 28 3.52 2.71 11.42
CA ASN A 28 2.55 3.63 10.83
C ASN A 28 1.21 2.93 10.53
N ASP A 29 1.26 1.79 9.82
CA ASP A 29 0.04 1.10 9.40
C ASP A 29 -0.62 0.34 10.56
N MET A 30 0.16 -0.13 11.53
CA MET A 30 -0.34 -0.64 12.80
C MET A 30 -1.19 0.43 13.53
N ILE A 31 -0.68 1.65 13.65
CA ILE A 31 -1.40 2.76 14.27
C ILE A 31 -2.66 3.12 13.48
N GLN A 32 -2.56 3.19 12.15
CA GLN A 32 -3.71 3.52 11.31
C GLN A 32 -4.83 2.49 11.39
N SER A 33 -4.47 1.20 11.44
CA SER A 33 -5.45 0.11 11.52
C SER A 33 -6.13 -0.01 12.90
N LEU A 34 -5.60 0.64 13.94
CA LEU A 34 -6.29 0.78 15.22
C LEU A 34 -7.58 1.61 15.09
N LEU A 35 -7.59 2.66 14.27
CA LEU A 35 -8.74 3.58 14.18
C LEU A 35 -10.04 2.85 13.82
N PRO A 36 -10.15 2.11 12.72
CA PRO A 36 -11.38 1.34 12.45
C PRO A 36 -11.64 0.22 13.45
N ALA A 37 -10.59 -0.37 14.03
CA ALA A 37 -10.73 -1.47 14.99
C ALA A 37 -11.36 -1.03 16.32
N ILE A 38 -11.25 0.26 16.69
CA ILE A 38 -11.85 0.80 17.92
C ILE A 38 -13.23 1.42 17.71
N TYR A 39 -13.80 1.42 16.51
CA TYR A 39 -15.13 2.00 16.26
C TYR A 39 -16.24 1.44 17.16
N PRO A 40 -16.31 0.13 17.47
CA PRO A 40 -17.30 -0.38 18.40
C PRO A 40 -17.22 0.30 19.77
N LEU A 41 -16.01 0.46 20.32
CA LEU A 41 -15.77 1.15 21.58
C LEU A 41 -16.22 2.62 21.54
N LEU A 42 -15.87 3.33 20.47
CA LEU A 42 -16.25 4.75 20.33
C LEU A 42 -17.76 4.91 20.14
N ARG A 43 -18.38 4.00 19.38
CA ARG A 43 -19.81 3.99 19.15
C ARG A 43 -20.59 3.81 20.46
N GLU A 44 -20.22 2.85 21.26
CA GLU A 44 -20.85 2.59 22.56
C GLU A 44 -20.62 3.76 23.51
N LYS A 45 -19.39 4.24 23.65
CA LYS A 45 -19.03 5.28 24.61
C LYS A 45 -19.69 6.63 24.33
N TYR A 46 -19.84 7.02 23.07
CA TYR A 46 -20.34 8.34 22.66
C TYR A 46 -21.72 8.27 22.00
N LEU A 47 -22.37 7.09 22.02
CA LEU A 47 -23.68 6.84 21.41
C LEU A 47 -23.74 7.29 19.94
N LEU A 48 -22.66 7.00 19.19
CA LEU A 48 -22.54 7.41 17.81
C LEU A 48 -23.44 6.55 16.91
N ASP A 49 -24.06 7.19 15.92
CA ASP A 49 -24.72 6.48 14.83
C ASP A 49 -23.72 5.99 13.78
N TYR A 50 -24.18 5.16 12.83
CA TYR A 50 -23.32 4.63 11.76
C TYR A 50 -22.86 5.73 10.80
N GLY A 51 -23.65 6.78 10.58
CA GLY A 51 -23.28 7.93 9.79
C GLY A 51 -22.09 8.69 10.39
N GLN A 52 -22.08 8.87 11.70
CA GLN A 52 -20.99 9.52 12.44
C GLN A 52 -19.70 8.67 12.39
N ILE A 53 -19.81 7.35 12.54
CA ILE A 53 -18.68 6.42 12.34
C ILE A 53 -18.17 6.50 10.88
N GLY A 54 -19.09 6.50 9.92
CA GLY A 54 -18.78 6.67 8.50
C GLY A 54 -18.07 8.00 8.23
N LEU A 55 -18.47 9.08 8.90
CA LEU A 55 -17.83 10.39 8.76
C LEU A 55 -16.39 10.40 9.32
N ILE A 56 -16.12 9.73 10.45
CA ILE A 56 -14.75 9.55 10.96
C ILE A 56 -13.89 8.82 9.92
N THR A 57 -14.41 7.72 9.35
CA THR A 57 -13.72 6.96 8.29
C THR A 57 -13.47 7.83 7.07
N LEU A 58 -14.48 8.57 6.62
CA LEU A 58 -14.37 9.44 5.44
C LEU A 58 -13.29 10.51 5.63
N VAL A 59 -13.28 11.20 6.76
CA VAL A 59 -12.28 12.24 7.05
C VAL A 59 -10.87 11.63 7.08
N PHE A 60 -10.68 10.49 7.72
CA PHE A 60 -9.41 9.77 7.72
C PHE A 60 -8.97 9.41 6.29
N GLN A 61 -9.84 8.76 5.52
CA GLN A 61 -9.51 8.30 4.17
C GLN A 61 -9.28 9.46 3.19
N LEU A 62 -10.05 10.53 3.28
CA LEU A 62 -9.82 11.71 2.43
C LEU A 62 -8.45 12.33 2.71
N THR A 63 -8.10 12.56 3.97
CA THR A 63 -6.80 13.13 4.32
C THR A 63 -5.66 12.18 3.99
N ALA A 64 -5.81 10.88 4.25
CA ALA A 64 -4.81 9.87 3.96
C ALA A 64 -4.58 9.65 2.45
N SER A 65 -5.62 9.76 1.61
CA SER A 65 -5.54 9.42 0.18
C SER A 65 -5.29 10.63 -0.71
N PHE A 66 -6.11 11.67 -0.60
CA PHE A 66 -6.04 12.81 -1.51
C PHE A 66 -4.81 13.69 -1.34
N LEU A 67 -4.26 13.78 -0.12
CA LEU A 67 -3.07 14.57 0.13
C LEU A 67 -1.78 13.89 -0.40
N GLN A 68 -1.76 12.57 -0.61
CA GLN A 68 -0.56 11.85 -1.06
C GLN A 68 0.00 12.35 -2.39
N PRO A 69 -0.78 12.51 -3.49
CA PRO A 69 -0.25 13.04 -4.74
C PRO A 69 0.22 14.48 -4.62
N ILE A 70 -0.43 15.28 -3.75
CA ILE A 70 -0.04 16.67 -3.49
C ILE A 70 1.33 16.71 -2.80
N VAL A 71 1.48 15.95 -1.71
CA VAL A 71 2.74 15.82 -0.99
C VAL A 71 3.84 15.28 -1.91
N GLY A 72 3.58 14.19 -2.64
CA GLY A 72 4.53 13.59 -3.55
C GLY A 72 5.00 14.55 -4.64
N THR A 73 4.09 15.35 -5.22
CA THR A 73 4.42 16.37 -6.23
C THR A 73 5.24 17.51 -5.65
N TYR A 74 4.89 17.96 -4.44
CA TYR A 74 5.62 19.02 -3.77
C TYR A 74 7.06 18.61 -3.43
N THR A 75 7.22 17.41 -2.86
CA THR A 75 8.51 16.89 -2.43
C THR A 75 9.40 16.39 -3.58
N ASP A 76 8.83 16.10 -4.77
CA ASP A 76 9.61 15.89 -5.99
C ASP A 76 10.33 17.17 -6.44
N ARG A 77 9.69 18.32 -6.22
CA ARG A 77 10.25 19.64 -6.58
C ARG A 77 11.17 20.21 -5.49
N ARG A 78 10.83 19.93 -4.23
CA ARG A 78 11.54 20.44 -3.04
C ARG A 78 11.76 19.30 -2.06
N PRO A 79 12.85 18.53 -2.18
CA PRO A 79 13.15 17.43 -1.27
C PRO A 79 13.15 17.90 0.19
N MET A 80 12.36 17.22 1.02
CA MET A 80 12.21 17.55 2.44
C MET A 80 12.70 16.38 3.29
N PRO A 81 13.98 16.38 3.71
CA PRO A 81 14.59 15.23 4.39
C PRO A 81 13.86 14.76 5.65
N TYR A 82 13.24 15.68 6.38
CA TYR A 82 12.56 15.38 7.65
C TYR A 82 11.04 15.30 7.53
N SER A 83 10.48 15.33 6.31
CA SER A 83 9.03 15.25 6.08
C SER A 83 8.38 14.04 6.74
N LEU A 84 9.04 12.86 6.71
CA LEU A 84 8.56 11.65 7.35
C LEU A 84 8.42 11.78 8.86
N ALA A 85 9.40 12.38 9.53
CA ALA A 85 9.35 12.62 10.97
C ALA A 85 8.24 13.63 11.33
N ILE A 86 8.06 14.68 10.51
CA ILE A 86 6.96 15.65 10.64
C ILE A 86 5.61 14.97 10.43
N GLY A 87 5.47 14.16 9.39
CA GLY A 87 4.25 13.37 9.13
C GLY A 87 3.89 12.48 10.31
N MET A 88 4.86 11.73 10.85
CA MET A 88 4.63 10.91 12.05
C MET A 88 4.29 11.76 13.28
N GLY A 89 4.74 13.02 13.35
CA GLY A 89 4.32 13.99 14.36
C GLY A 89 2.82 14.29 14.29
N PHE A 90 2.25 14.45 13.11
CA PHE A 90 0.79 14.57 12.95
C PHE A 90 0.05 13.31 13.43
N THR A 91 0.57 12.12 13.12
CA THR A 91 0.03 10.86 13.63
C THR A 91 0.09 10.80 15.16
N LEU A 92 1.20 11.19 15.77
CA LEU A 92 1.35 11.27 17.23
C LEU A 92 0.31 12.20 17.86
N LEU A 93 0.15 13.41 17.33
CA LEU A 93 -0.85 14.37 17.81
C LEU A 93 -2.28 13.82 17.67
N GLY A 94 -2.55 13.16 16.52
CA GLY A 94 -3.82 12.50 16.28
C GLY A 94 -4.12 11.41 17.30
N LEU A 95 -3.14 10.55 17.64
CA LEU A 95 -3.29 9.50 18.67
C LEU A 95 -3.56 10.08 20.07
N LEU A 96 -2.78 11.08 20.46
CA LEU A 96 -2.95 11.73 21.77
C LEU A 96 -4.32 12.38 21.87
N LEU A 97 -4.78 13.03 20.81
CA LEU A 97 -6.12 13.61 20.76
C LEU A 97 -7.17 12.51 20.81
N LEU A 98 -7.07 11.47 19.95
CA LEU A 98 -7.98 10.34 19.88
C LEU A 98 -8.16 9.64 21.22
N SER A 99 -7.12 9.58 22.06
CA SER A 99 -7.15 8.92 23.37
C SER A 99 -8.02 9.62 24.41
N ARG A 100 -8.38 10.91 24.21
CA ARG A 100 -8.99 11.73 25.27
C ARG A 100 -10.27 12.44 24.88
N VAL A 101 -10.54 12.58 23.56
CA VAL A 101 -11.64 13.43 23.10
C VAL A 101 -12.87 12.62 22.69
N GLY A 102 -14.02 13.32 22.70
CA GLY A 102 -15.26 12.85 22.11
C GLY A 102 -15.52 13.47 20.73
N TYR A 103 -16.65 13.09 20.15
CA TYR A 103 -17.17 13.70 18.92
C TYR A 103 -17.54 15.18 19.16
N PRO A 104 -17.14 16.17 18.31
CA PRO A 104 -16.58 16.05 16.95
C PRO A 104 -15.04 16.03 16.87
N TRP A 105 -14.33 16.16 17.99
CA TRP A 105 -12.86 16.20 18.01
C TRP A 105 -12.24 14.89 17.50
N LEU A 106 -12.97 13.77 17.50
CA LEU A 106 -12.56 12.53 16.84
C LEU A 106 -12.29 12.73 15.34
N LEU A 107 -13.04 13.63 14.68
CA LEU A 107 -12.82 13.97 13.28
C LEU A 107 -11.47 14.66 13.06
N VAL A 108 -11.10 15.56 13.98
CA VAL A 108 -9.81 16.24 13.95
C VAL A 108 -8.67 15.24 14.19
N ALA A 109 -8.85 14.33 15.16
CA ALA A 109 -7.88 13.27 15.43
C ALA A 109 -7.69 12.36 14.20
N ALA A 110 -8.77 11.93 13.56
CA ALA A 110 -8.74 11.13 12.34
C ALA A 110 -8.04 11.88 11.17
N ALA A 111 -8.32 13.18 11.00
CA ALA A 111 -7.67 14.01 10.00
C ALA A 111 -6.15 14.13 10.24
N LEU A 112 -5.72 14.28 11.49
CA LEU A 112 -4.30 14.35 11.85
C LEU A 112 -3.58 13.02 11.53
N VAL A 113 -4.17 11.88 11.90
CA VAL A 113 -3.62 10.56 11.57
C VAL A 113 -3.55 10.36 10.05
N GLY A 114 -4.61 10.71 9.32
CA GLY A 114 -4.64 10.64 7.85
C GLY A 114 -3.60 11.55 7.18
N THR A 115 -3.41 12.78 7.71
CA THR A 115 -2.37 13.70 7.22
C THR A 115 -0.98 13.12 7.41
N GLY A 116 -0.69 12.50 8.56
CA GLY A 116 0.57 11.79 8.79
C GLY A 116 0.81 10.68 7.76
N SER A 117 -0.20 9.87 7.50
CA SER A 117 -0.19 8.80 6.49
C SER A 117 0.09 9.34 5.09
N SER A 118 -0.53 10.48 4.73
CA SER A 118 -0.40 11.07 3.38
C SER A 118 1.02 11.52 3.05
N VAL A 119 1.81 11.90 4.07
CA VAL A 119 3.23 12.22 3.92
C VAL A 119 4.06 10.93 3.86
N PHE A 120 3.68 9.94 4.67
CA PHE A 120 4.49 8.75 4.90
C PHE A 120 4.70 7.92 3.62
N HIS A 121 3.64 7.55 2.90
CA HIS A 121 3.74 6.60 1.79
C HIS A 121 4.56 7.11 0.59
N PRO A 122 4.33 8.32 0.04
CA PRO A 122 5.11 8.80 -1.10
C PRO A 122 6.59 9.02 -0.76
N GLU A 123 6.89 9.57 0.41
CA GLU A 123 8.26 9.85 0.82
C GLU A 123 9.04 8.58 1.17
N SER A 124 8.42 7.64 1.88
CA SER A 124 9.05 6.35 2.20
C SER A 124 9.33 5.54 0.94
N SER A 125 8.41 5.51 -0.02
CA SER A 125 8.63 4.86 -1.33
C SER A 125 9.79 5.49 -2.09
N ARG A 126 9.94 6.83 -2.05
CA ARG A 126 11.08 7.55 -2.63
C ARG A 126 12.39 7.13 -1.96
N ILE A 127 12.43 7.10 -0.63
CA ILE A 127 13.63 6.72 0.13
C ILE A 127 13.98 5.25 -0.12
N ALA A 128 12.99 4.35 -0.16
CA ALA A 128 13.19 2.94 -0.49
C ALA A 128 13.82 2.80 -1.89
N ARG A 129 13.32 3.55 -2.89
CA ARG A 129 13.91 3.58 -4.22
C ARG A 129 15.36 4.10 -4.22
N LEU A 130 15.63 5.15 -3.44
CA LEU A 130 16.97 5.74 -3.32
C LEU A 130 17.95 4.74 -2.69
N ALA A 131 17.52 3.98 -1.67
CA ALA A 131 18.31 3.00 -0.95
C ALA A 131 18.43 1.64 -1.67
N SER A 132 17.73 1.44 -2.80
CA SER A 132 17.58 0.14 -3.46
C SER A 132 18.83 -0.40 -4.14
N GLY A 133 19.81 0.47 -4.47
CA GLY A 133 21.01 0.07 -5.25
C GLY A 133 20.67 -0.54 -6.62
N GLY A 134 19.57 -0.09 -7.26
CA GLY A 134 19.07 -0.63 -8.54
C GLY A 134 18.04 -1.77 -8.40
N ARG A 135 17.92 -2.39 -7.24
CA ARG A 135 16.93 -3.46 -6.95
C ARG A 135 15.57 -2.87 -6.50
N HIS A 136 14.97 -2.09 -7.40
CA HIS A 136 13.79 -1.26 -7.06
C HIS A 136 12.58 -2.09 -6.62
N GLY A 137 12.32 -3.22 -7.26
CA GLY A 137 11.23 -4.13 -6.92
C GLY A 137 11.42 -4.74 -5.55
N PHE A 138 12.62 -5.24 -5.24
CA PHE A 138 12.95 -5.75 -3.91
C PHE A 138 12.72 -4.69 -2.83
N ALA A 139 13.27 -3.49 -3.03
CA ALA A 139 13.17 -2.42 -2.04
C ALA A 139 11.72 -2.01 -1.78
N GLN A 140 10.91 -1.89 -2.84
CA GLN A 140 9.49 -1.55 -2.72
C GLN A 140 8.69 -2.67 -2.03
N SER A 141 8.97 -3.94 -2.35
CA SER A 141 8.31 -5.06 -1.69
C SER A 141 8.68 -5.19 -0.23
N PHE A 142 9.95 -5.01 0.09
CA PHE A 142 10.43 -5.06 1.48
C PHE A 142 9.81 -3.94 2.33
N PHE A 143 9.65 -2.75 1.76
CA PHE A 143 8.90 -1.64 2.36
C PHE A 143 7.43 -2.01 2.59
N GLN A 144 6.75 -2.59 1.58
CA GLN A 144 5.33 -2.95 1.66
C GLN A 144 5.02 -4.04 2.70
N VAL A 145 5.92 -4.99 2.88
CA VAL A 145 5.75 -6.06 3.88
C VAL A 145 5.61 -5.46 5.28
N GLY A 146 6.36 -4.40 5.59
CA GLY A 146 6.20 -3.70 6.87
C GLY A 146 4.76 -3.22 7.08
N GLY A 147 4.20 -2.47 6.13
CA GLY A 147 2.82 -1.98 6.21
C GLY A 147 1.79 -3.09 6.33
N ASN A 148 1.89 -4.15 5.51
CA ASN A 148 0.95 -5.27 5.56
C ASN A 148 0.96 -5.99 6.92
N LEU A 149 2.14 -6.19 7.52
CA LEU A 149 2.27 -6.78 8.85
C LEU A 149 1.70 -5.85 9.94
N GLY A 150 1.95 -4.54 9.82
CA GLY A 150 1.40 -3.53 10.72
C GLY A 150 -0.13 -3.52 10.69
N SER A 151 -0.70 -3.46 9.50
CA SER A 151 -2.15 -3.48 9.30
C SER A 151 -2.81 -4.74 9.85
N ALA A 152 -2.15 -5.89 9.76
CA ALA A 152 -2.66 -7.13 10.33
C ALA A 152 -2.62 -7.15 11.87
N LEU A 153 -1.64 -6.47 12.48
CA LEU A 153 -1.47 -6.46 13.94
C LEU A 153 -2.43 -5.49 14.63
N GLY A 154 -2.81 -4.38 13.99
CA GLY A 154 -3.64 -3.33 14.61
C GLY A 154 -4.94 -3.85 15.23
N PRO A 155 -5.79 -4.62 14.52
CA PRO A 155 -6.99 -5.20 15.10
C PRO A 155 -6.75 -6.09 16.33
N LEU A 156 -5.65 -6.86 16.36
CA LEU A 156 -5.29 -7.67 17.53
C LEU A 156 -4.94 -6.78 18.72
N LEU A 157 -4.18 -5.70 18.49
CA LEU A 157 -3.85 -4.73 19.54
C LEU A 157 -5.10 -3.97 20.02
N ALA A 158 -6.03 -3.66 19.13
CA ALA A 158 -7.30 -3.11 19.54
C ALA A 158 -8.07 -4.09 20.45
N ALA A 159 -8.16 -5.36 20.07
CA ALA A 159 -8.89 -6.37 20.82
C ALA A 159 -8.27 -6.67 22.20
N PHE A 160 -6.94 -6.78 22.28
CA PHE A 160 -6.26 -7.22 23.51
C PHE A 160 -5.75 -6.06 24.38
N VAL A 161 -5.59 -4.86 23.83
CA VAL A 161 -5.08 -3.71 24.57
C VAL A 161 -6.17 -2.63 24.74
N VAL A 162 -6.78 -2.16 23.62
CA VAL A 162 -7.67 -1.00 23.72
C VAL A 162 -9.02 -1.35 24.30
N LEU A 163 -9.65 -2.44 23.87
CA LEU A 163 -10.98 -2.84 24.36
C LEU A 163 -10.97 -3.12 25.89
N PRO A 164 -9.98 -3.85 26.46
CA PRO A 164 -9.96 -4.08 27.90
C PRO A 164 -9.65 -2.83 28.75
N HIS A 165 -8.81 -1.90 28.22
CA HIS A 165 -8.31 -0.76 29.01
C HIS A 165 -9.01 0.56 28.62
N GLY A 166 -9.91 0.52 27.64
CA GLY A 166 -10.69 1.67 27.16
C GLY A 166 -9.89 2.65 26.31
N GLN A 167 -10.57 3.70 25.85
CA GLN A 167 -10.05 4.70 24.90
C GLN A 167 -8.72 5.34 25.33
N GLY A 168 -8.51 5.54 26.65
CA GLY A 168 -7.28 6.17 27.17
C GLY A 168 -6.01 5.41 26.84
N SER A 169 -6.10 4.08 26.69
CA SER A 169 -4.95 3.23 26.34
C SER A 169 -4.42 3.45 24.92
N ILE A 170 -5.17 4.12 24.05
CA ILE A 170 -4.70 4.54 22.72
C ILE A 170 -3.44 5.42 22.86
N ALA A 171 -3.32 6.20 23.94
CA ALA A 171 -2.13 6.98 24.22
C ALA A 171 -0.86 6.13 24.36
N TRP A 172 -0.95 4.85 24.71
CA TRP A 172 0.22 3.98 24.81
C TRP A 172 0.92 3.76 23.47
N PHE A 173 0.16 3.78 22.38
CA PHE A 173 0.69 3.66 21.01
C PHE A 173 1.49 4.91 20.57
N SER A 174 1.41 6.00 21.34
CA SER A 174 2.28 7.16 21.14
C SER A 174 3.76 6.81 21.31
N VAL A 175 4.10 5.80 22.10
CA VAL A 175 5.48 5.28 22.22
C VAL A 175 5.96 4.73 20.87
N ALA A 176 5.11 4.01 20.14
CA ALA A 176 5.42 3.52 18.80
C ALA A 176 5.60 4.69 17.79
N ALA A 177 4.75 5.71 17.88
CA ALA A 177 4.88 6.90 17.05
C ALA A 177 6.17 7.69 17.36
N LEU A 178 6.53 7.86 18.64
CA LEU A 178 7.78 8.49 19.05
C LEU A 178 9.00 7.71 18.58
N LEU A 179 8.99 6.38 18.72
CA LEU A 179 10.04 5.51 18.20
C LEU A 179 10.21 5.68 16.69
N ALA A 180 9.09 5.70 15.96
CA ALA A 180 9.12 5.95 14.52
C ALA A 180 9.69 7.33 14.18
N ILE A 181 9.34 8.40 14.93
CA ILE A 181 9.91 9.74 14.73
C ILE A 181 11.44 9.73 14.89
N VAL A 182 11.96 9.07 15.93
CA VAL A 182 13.41 8.98 16.17
C VAL A 182 14.12 8.27 15.03
N VAL A 183 13.58 7.12 14.57
CA VAL A 183 14.13 6.36 13.45
C VAL A 183 14.05 7.17 12.15
N LEU A 184 12.91 7.81 11.89
CA LEU A 184 12.69 8.60 10.67
C LEU A 184 13.53 9.87 10.63
N PHE A 185 13.86 10.45 11.79
CA PHE A 185 14.79 11.58 11.87
C PHE A 185 16.20 11.15 11.41
N GLN A 186 16.69 9.97 11.82
CA GLN A 186 17.96 9.42 11.35
C GLN A 186 17.94 9.12 9.85
N VAL A 187 16.83 8.53 9.37
CA VAL A 187 16.61 8.30 7.93
C VAL A 187 16.62 9.63 7.16
N GLY A 188 16.00 10.67 7.71
CA GLY A 188 15.99 12.02 7.14
C GLY A 188 17.39 12.60 6.97
N GLY A 189 18.26 12.44 7.98
CA GLY A 189 19.66 12.83 7.90
C GLY A 189 20.44 12.08 6.80
N TRP A 190 20.20 10.78 6.67
CA TRP A 190 20.75 9.97 5.54
C TRP A 190 20.22 10.46 4.20
N TYR A 191 18.90 10.69 4.10
CA TYR A 191 18.25 11.17 2.87
C TYR A 191 18.81 12.52 2.42
N GLY A 192 18.93 13.49 3.34
CA GLY A 192 19.47 14.81 3.04
C GLY A 192 20.89 14.76 2.42
N ARG A 193 21.78 13.96 3.01
CA ARG A 193 23.15 13.78 2.48
C ARG A 193 23.16 13.13 1.09
N ASN A 194 22.32 12.12 0.85
CA ASN A 194 22.32 11.37 -0.39
C ASN A 194 21.51 12.06 -1.50
N ALA A 195 20.46 12.80 -1.18
CA ALA A 195 19.68 13.58 -2.14
C ALA A 195 20.53 14.71 -2.74
N VAL A 196 21.28 15.44 -1.91
CA VAL A 196 22.18 16.52 -2.37
C VAL A 196 23.30 15.98 -3.26
N ALA A 197 23.91 14.84 -2.89
CA ALA A 197 24.95 14.22 -3.71
C ALA A 197 24.41 13.80 -5.10
N ARG A 198 23.21 13.23 -5.16
CA ARG A 198 22.58 12.85 -6.44
C ARG A 198 22.06 14.02 -7.25
N ALA A 199 21.57 15.09 -6.64
CA ALA A 199 21.16 16.28 -7.37
C ALA A 199 22.36 16.89 -8.16
N LYS A 200 23.56 16.86 -7.59
CA LYS A 200 24.81 17.28 -8.28
C LYS A 200 25.18 16.35 -9.47
N HIS A 201 24.84 15.06 -9.40
CA HIS A 201 25.10 14.09 -10.49
C HIS A 201 23.95 14.00 -11.50
N ALA A 202 22.69 14.27 -11.10
CA ALA A 202 21.53 14.21 -11.97
C ALA A 202 21.46 15.40 -12.95
N SER A 203 22.08 16.54 -12.63
CA SER A 203 22.24 17.65 -13.58
C SER A 203 23.12 17.30 -14.78
N ALA A 204 23.91 16.20 -14.71
CA ALA A 204 24.76 15.71 -15.80
C ALA A 204 24.13 14.61 -16.69
N GLY A 205 22.94 14.12 -16.35
CA GLY A 205 22.31 13.00 -17.07
C GLY A 205 20.83 12.81 -16.77
N ALA A 206 20.01 13.86 -16.97
CA ALA A 206 18.56 13.71 -16.91
C ALA A 206 18.10 12.80 -18.07
N THR A 207 17.99 11.51 -17.81
CA THR A 207 17.33 10.56 -18.71
C THR A 207 15.85 10.92 -18.73
N GLN A 208 15.45 11.72 -19.71
CA GLN A 208 14.04 11.94 -20.03
C GLN A 208 13.44 10.59 -20.46
N SER A 209 12.18 10.37 -20.15
CA SER A 209 11.45 9.23 -20.69
C SER A 209 11.60 9.21 -22.21
N THR A 210 12.12 8.14 -22.76
CA THR A 210 12.30 7.95 -24.21
C THR A 210 10.98 7.67 -24.92
N LEU A 211 9.87 7.58 -24.17
CA LEU A 211 8.55 7.28 -24.69
C LEU A 211 7.76 8.57 -24.99
N PRO A 212 6.94 8.60 -26.07
CA PRO A 212 6.01 9.67 -26.35
C PRO A 212 5.06 9.89 -25.14
N LYS A 213 4.75 11.16 -24.84
CA LYS A 213 3.84 11.52 -23.72
C LYS A 213 2.51 10.77 -23.77
N ARG A 214 1.94 10.55 -24.98
CA ARG A 214 0.70 9.79 -25.18
C ARG A 214 0.84 8.33 -24.71
N GLN A 215 1.95 7.68 -25.00
CA GLN A 215 2.19 6.30 -24.55
C GLN A 215 2.37 6.22 -23.03
N VAL A 216 3.06 7.19 -22.42
CA VAL A 216 3.21 7.28 -20.97
C VAL A 216 1.83 7.47 -20.31
N ALA A 217 1.00 8.40 -20.80
CA ALA A 217 -0.34 8.65 -20.27
C ALA A 217 -1.24 7.41 -20.40
N MET A 218 -1.20 6.73 -21.55
CA MET A 218 -1.94 5.48 -21.77
C MET A 218 -1.47 4.39 -20.79
N ALA A 219 -0.17 4.21 -20.62
CA ALA A 219 0.38 3.20 -19.70
C ALA A 219 -0.01 3.49 -18.25
N VAL A 220 0.05 4.75 -17.80
CA VAL A 220 -0.41 5.15 -16.45
C VAL A 220 -1.91 4.88 -16.31
N GLY A 221 -2.72 5.22 -17.30
CA GLY A 221 -4.16 4.91 -17.29
C GLY A 221 -4.45 3.42 -17.16
N VAL A 222 -3.75 2.59 -17.93
CA VAL A 222 -3.85 1.12 -17.80
C VAL A 222 -3.48 0.66 -16.40
N LEU A 223 -2.38 1.16 -15.83
CA LEU A 223 -1.97 0.79 -14.48
C LEU A 223 -3.00 1.19 -13.42
N LEU A 224 -3.65 2.34 -13.56
CA LEU A 224 -4.72 2.75 -12.65
C LEU A 224 -5.93 1.82 -12.75
N VAL A 225 -6.33 1.40 -13.96
CA VAL A 225 -7.41 0.39 -14.14
C VAL A 225 -7.02 -0.94 -13.51
N LEU A 226 -5.76 -1.36 -13.62
CA LEU A 226 -5.27 -2.58 -12.98
C LEU A 226 -5.28 -2.48 -11.46
N ILE A 227 -4.94 -1.31 -10.89
CA ILE A 227 -5.06 -1.04 -9.46
C ILE A 227 -6.52 -1.06 -9.01
N PHE A 228 -7.42 -0.42 -9.77
CA PHE A 228 -8.85 -0.49 -9.52
C PHE A 228 -9.32 -1.95 -9.42
N SER A 229 -9.06 -2.74 -10.45
CA SER A 229 -9.38 -4.18 -10.47
C SER A 229 -8.90 -4.91 -9.22
N LYS A 230 -7.62 -4.75 -8.92
CA LYS A 230 -6.97 -5.40 -7.77
C LYS A 230 -7.59 -4.98 -6.45
N TYR A 231 -7.71 -3.67 -6.19
CA TYR A 231 -8.12 -3.17 -4.87
C TYR A 231 -9.62 -3.32 -4.61
N PHE A 232 -10.45 -3.28 -5.65
CA PHE A 232 -11.86 -3.65 -5.51
C PHE A 232 -12.01 -5.14 -5.16
N TYR A 233 -11.25 -6.02 -5.83
CA TYR A 233 -11.26 -7.43 -5.49
C TYR A 233 -10.70 -7.68 -4.08
N LEU A 234 -9.59 -7.03 -3.71
CA LEU A 234 -9.06 -7.12 -2.36
C LEU A 234 -10.04 -6.58 -1.31
N ALA A 235 -10.81 -5.53 -1.61
CA ALA A 235 -11.83 -5.02 -0.70
C ALA A 235 -12.91 -6.06 -0.41
N SER A 236 -13.33 -6.87 -1.43
CA SER A 236 -14.27 -7.96 -1.21
C SER A 236 -13.73 -9.02 -0.25
N LEU A 237 -12.45 -9.36 -0.35
CA LEU A 237 -11.81 -10.34 0.54
C LEU A 237 -11.49 -9.76 1.92
N ASN A 238 -10.88 -8.58 1.99
CA ASN A 238 -10.48 -7.98 3.26
C ASN A 238 -11.66 -7.62 4.16
N THR A 239 -12.75 -7.14 3.56
CA THR A 239 -13.90 -6.62 4.32
C THR A 239 -14.99 -7.67 4.50
N TYR A 240 -15.20 -8.50 3.50
CA TYR A 240 -16.40 -9.35 3.44
C TYR A 240 -16.13 -10.84 3.51
N LEU A 241 -14.87 -11.31 3.52
CA LEU A 241 -14.57 -12.74 3.54
C LEU A 241 -15.19 -13.45 4.75
N THR A 242 -15.10 -12.85 5.93
CA THR A 242 -15.68 -13.42 7.15
C THR A 242 -17.20 -13.59 7.04
N PHE A 243 -17.89 -12.58 6.53
CA PHE A 243 -19.34 -12.64 6.33
C PHE A 243 -19.72 -13.67 5.27
N TYR A 244 -18.98 -13.72 4.16
CA TYR A 244 -19.19 -14.72 3.10
C TYR A 244 -19.04 -16.15 3.62
N LEU A 245 -18.00 -16.42 4.42
CA LEU A 245 -17.76 -17.73 4.99
C LEU A 245 -18.83 -18.12 6.02
N MET A 246 -19.28 -17.18 6.86
CA MET A 246 -20.31 -17.41 7.83
C MET A 246 -21.67 -17.67 7.17
N GLU A 247 -22.03 -16.91 6.14
CA GLU A 247 -23.33 -17.03 5.45
C GLU A 247 -23.37 -18.31 4.60
N LYS A 248 -22.34 -18.56 3.79
CA LYS A 248 -22.31 -19.70 2.85
C LYS A 248 -22.07 -21.04 3.54
N PHE A 249 -21.18 -21.11 4.52
CA PHE A 249 -20.74 -22.36 5.14
C PHE A 249 -21.20 -22.53 6.58
N HIS A 250 -21.95 -21.58 7.12
CA HIS A 250 -22.49 -21.61 8.48
C HIS A 250 -21.44 -21.84 9.57
N ILE A 251 -20.22 -21.36 9.35
CA ILE A 251 -19.12 -21.44 10.33
C ILE A 251 -19.21 -20.25 11.32
N THR A 252 -18.56 -20.43 12.48
CA THR A 252 -18.50 -19.36 13.49
C THR A 252 -17.65 -18.18 13.03
N ALA A 253 -17.92 -16.99 13.56
CA ALA A 253 -17.13 -15.79 13.29
C ALA A 253 -15.63 -16.01 13.63
N GLN A 254 -15.34 -16.74 14.72
CA GLN A 254 -13.96 -17.07 15.12
C GLN A 254 -13.24 -17.90 14.03
N ASN A 255 -13.89 -18.94 13.51
CA ASN A 255 -13.31 -19.76 12.44
C ASN A 255 -13.15 -18.94 11.14
N ALA A 256 -14.13 -18.11 10.78
CA ALA A 256 -14.04 -17.24 9.62
C ALA A 256 -12.85 -16.26 9.72
N GLN A 257 -12.55 -15.75 10.93
CA GLN A 257 -11.36 -14.91 11.16
C GLN A 257 -10.03 -15.64 11.01
N VAL A 258 -9.97 -16.94 11.33
CA VAL A 258 -8.78 -17.76 11.07
C VAL A 258 -8.52 -17.87 9.57
N HIS A 259 -9.55 -18.04 8.75
CA HIS A 259 -9.43 -18.06 7.29
C HIS A 259 -8.97 -16.70 6.74
N LEU A 260 -9.50 -15.60 7.30
CA LEU A 260 -9.04 -14.25 6.94
C LEU A 260 -7.56 -14.06 7.29
N PHE A 261 -7.11 -14.54 8.44
CA PHE A 261 -5.69 -14.50 8.82
C PHE A 261 -4.80 -15.28 7.83
N TYR A 262 -5.21 -16.47 7.37
CA TYR A 262 -4.47 -17.21 6.35
C TYR A 262 -4.36 -16.41 5.04
N PHE A 263 -5.45 -15.79 4.61
CA PHE A 263 -5.45 -14.90 3.45
C PHE A 263 -4.48 -13.72 3.62
N LEU A 264 -4.54 -13.01 4.76
CA LEU A 264 -3.67 -11.86 5.03
C LEU A 264 -2.19 -12.26 5.13
N GLY A 265 -1.89 -13.41 5.71
CA GLY A 265 -0.55 -14.00 5.72
C GLY A 265 -0.03 -14.28 4.31
N ALA A 266 -0.89 -14.83 3.45
CA ALA A 266 -0.57 -15.07 2.04
C ALA A 266 -0.33 -13.75 1.28
N VAL A 267 -1.11 -12.70 1.55
CA VAL A 267 -0.90 -11.35 0.99
C VAL A 267 0.48 -10.80 1.37
N ALA A 268 0.89 -10.92 2.62
CA ALA A 268 2.21 -10.48 3.08
C ALA A 268 3.35 -11.23 2.37
N LEU A 269 3.25 -12.55 2.27
CA LEU A 269 4.23 -13.41 1.59
C LEU A 269 4.30 -13.10 0.08
N GLY A 270 3.16 -12.99 -0.59
CA GLY A 270 3.09 -12.66 -2.01
C GLY A 270 3.70 -11.29 -2.32
N THR A 271 3.47 -10.30 -1.45
CA THR A 271 4.08 -8.97 -1.57
C THR A 271 5.61 -9.04 -1.50
N LEU A 272 6.16 -9.88 -0.61
CA LEU A 272 7.61 -10.05 -0.47
C LEU A 272 8.25 -10.61 -1.75
N VAL A 273 7.58 -11.56 -2.38
CA VAL A 273 8.09 -12.26 -3.57
C VAL A 273 7.97 -11.42 -4.84
N GLY A 274 6.90 -10.61 -4.96
CA GLY A 274 6.55 -9.89 -6.19
C GLY A 274 7.63 -8.94 -6.70
N GLY A 275 8.31 -8.21 -5.82
CA GLY A 275 9.34 -7.26 -6.21
C GLY A 275 10.60 -7.90 -6.79
N PRO A 276 11.23 -8.86 -6.10
CA PRO A 276 12.37 -9.61 -6.66
C PRO A 276 12.04 -10.31 -7.97
N MET A 277 10.83 -10.86 -8.12
CA MET A 277 10.37 -11.42 -9.39
C MET A 277 10.29 -10.36 -10.48
N GLY A 278 9.79 -9.16 -10.17
CA GLY A 278 9.74 -8.04 -11.10
C GLY A 278 11.12 -7.57 -11.56
N ASP A 279 12.09 -7.56 -10.65
CA ASP A 279 13.48 -7.21 -10.97
C ASP A 279 14.16 -8.28 -11.87
N ARG A 280 13.81 -9.57 -11.70
CA ARG A 280 14.41 -10.69 -12.42
C ARG A 280 13.74 -11.00 -13.75
N PHE A 281 12.41 -11.08 -13.79
CA PHE A 281 11.64 -11.52 -14.96
C PHE A 281 11.01 -10.37 -15.74
N GLY A 282 11.09 -9.15 -15.21
CA GLY A 282 10.46 -7.97 -15.79
C GLY A 282 9.10 -7.66 -15.18
N ARG A 283 8.88 -6.38 -14.87
CA ARG A 283 7.71 -5.90 -14.12
C ARG A 283 6.38 -6.13 -14.86
N LYS A 284 6.37 -5.92 -16.18
CA LYS A 284 5.19 -6.19 -17.01
C LYS A 284 4.69 -7.63 -16.86
N TYR A 285 5.61 -8.59 -16.81
CA TYR A 285 5.28 -10.00 -16.67
C TYR A 285 4.66 -10.32 -15.31
N VAL A 286 5.26 -9.77 -14.23
CA VAL A 286 4.73 -9.93 -12.87
C VAL A 286 3.34 -9.32 -12.74
N ILE A 287 3.13 -8.12 -13.29
CA ILE A 287 1.81 -7.46 -13.31
C ILE A 287 0.78 -8.34 -14.01
N TRP A 288 1.14 -8.87 -15.17
CA TRP A 288 0.25 -9.73 -15.97
C TRP A 288 -0.14 -11.01 -15.23
N VAL A 289 0.85 -11.75 -14.74
CA VAL A 289 0.64 -13.00 -13.98
C VAL A 289 -0.12 -12.73 -12.68
N SER A 290 0.18 -11.64 -11.99
CA SER A 290 -0.45 -11.33 -10.70
C SER A 290 -1.92 -10.95 -10.83
N ILE A 291 -2.33 -10.28 -11.89
CA ILE A 291 -3.72 -9.82 -12.04
C ILE A 291 -4.51 -10.80 -12.90
N LEU A 292 -4.03 -11.11 -14.11
CA LEU A 292 -4.77 -12.05 -14.99
C LEU A 292 -4.61 -13.50 -14.54
N GLY A 293 -3.43 -13.88 -14.07
CA GLY A 293 -3.16 -15.26 -13.64
C GLY A 293 -3.98 -15.71 -12.42
N VAL A 294 -4.54 -14.76 -11.65
CA VAL A 294 -5.42 -15.10 -10.54
C VAL A 294 -6.87 -15.38 -10.99
N LEU A 295 -7.25 -15.01 -12.22
CA LEU A 295 -8.62 -15.12 -12.74
C LEU A 295 -9.24 -16.52 -12.61
N PRO A 296 -8.58 -17.64 -12.97
CA PRO A 296 -9.20 -18.96 -12.85
C PRO A 296 -9.54 -19.30 -11.39
N PHE A 297 -8.70 -18.88 -10.43
CA PHE A 297 -8.94 -19.11 -9.01
C PHE A 297 -10.09 -18.24 -8.46
N THR A 298 -10.21 -17.00 -8.94
CA THR A 298 -11.29 -16.10 -8.52
C THR A 298 -12.63 -16.55 -9.07
N LEU A 299 -12.68 -17.06 -10.32
CA LEU A 299 -13.90 -17.62 -10.92
C LEU A 299 -14.35 -18.92 -10.24
N LEU A 300 -13.41 -19.74 -9.77
CA LEU A 300 -13.70 -20.99 -9.11
C LEU A 300 -14.19 -20.80 -7.67
N LEU A 301 -13.68 -19.78 -6.96
CA LEU A 301 -13.92 -19.55 -5.53
C LEU A 301 -15.40 -19.54 -5.12
N PRO A 302 -16.35 -18.91 -5.84
CA PRO A 302 -17.76 -18.94 -5.46
C PRO A 302 -18.44 -20.31 -5.58
N HIS A 303 -17.81 -21.30 -6.21
CA HIS A 303 -18.42 -22.58 -6.58
C HIS A 303 -17.89 -23.78 -5.81
N VAL A 304 -16.98 -23.59 -4.86
CA VAL A 304 -16.31 -24.66 -4.13
C VAL A 304 -16.75 -24.73 -2.66
N ASP A 305 -16.36 -25.80 -1.97
CA ASP A 305 -16.56 -26.01 -0.53
C ASP A 305 -15.62 -25.16 0.32
N LEU A 306 -15.74 -25.25 1.65
CA LEU A 306 -14.96 -24.47 2.62
C LEU A 306 -13.46 -24.75 2.51
N PHE A 307 -13.06 -26.01 2.34
CA PHE A 307 -11.64 -26.38 2.26
C PHE A 307 -11.00 -25.71 1.03
N TRP A 308 -11.60 -25.88 -0.14
CA TRP A 308 -11.11 -25.28 -1.38
C TRP A 308 -11.22 -23.76 -1.37
N THR A 309 -12.26 -23.19 -0.77
CA THR A 309 -12.36 -21.73 -0.57
C THR A 309 -11.15 -21.22 0.20
N SER A 310 -10.73 -21.91 1.26
CA SER A 310 -9.56 -21.55 2.06
C SER A 310 -8.26 -21.66 1.25
N VAL A 311 -8.08 -22.74 0.50
CA VAL A 311 -6.92 -22.92 -0.38
C VAL A 311 -6.88 -21.84 -1.45
N LEU A 312 -8.01 -21.59 -2.12
CA LEU A 312 -8.09 -20.59 -3.19
C LEU A 312 -7.84 -19.17 -2.68
N THR A 313 -8.35 -18.81 -1.50
CA THR A 313 -8.10 -17.47 -0.92
C THR A 313 -6.61 -17.27 -0.61
N VAL A 314 -5.91 -18.30 -0.12
CA VAL A 314 -4.45 -18.26 0.08
C VAL A 314 -3.72 -18.09 -1.26
N VAL A 315 -4.06 -18.87 -2.28
CA VAL A 315 -3.46 -18.78 -3.63
C VAL A 315 -3.71 -17.41 -4.24
N ILE A 316 -4.95 -16.90 -4.15
CA ILE A 316 -5.33 -15.57 -4.63
C ILE A 316 -4.51 -14.50 -3.89
N GLY A 317 -4.42 -14.59 -2.56
CA GLY A 317 -3.65 -13.67 -1.74
C GLY A 317 -2.18 -13.61 -2.16
N LEU A 318 -1.53 -14.76 -2.33
CA LEU A 318 -0.14 -14.88 -2.79
C LEU A 318 0.08 -14.24 -4.16
N ILE A 319 -0.74 -14.59 -5.13
CA ILE A 319 -0.56 -14.15 -6.52
C ILE A 319 -0.90 -12.66 -6.65
N LEU A 320 -2.09 -12.25 -6.21
CA LEU A 320 -2.60 -10.89 -6.45
C LEU A 320 -1.78 -9.82 -5.71
N SER A 321 -1.26 -10.13 -4.52
CA SER A 321 -0.50 -9.15 -3.72
C SER A 321 0.86 -8.79 -4.33
N SER A 322 1.45 -9.67 -5.15
CA SER A 322 2.73 -9.44 -5.82
C SER A 322 2.71 -8.31 -6.86
N ALA A 323 1.52 -7.90 -7.35
CA ALA A 323 1.39 -6.90 -8.41
C ALA A 323 1.76 -5.47 -7.98
N PHE A 324 1.43 -5.04 -6.75
CA PHE A 324 1.48 -3.61 -6.40
C PHE A 324 2.88 -3.02 -6.47
N SER A 325 3.87 -3.70 -5.89
CA SER A 325 5.26 -3.24 -5.95
C SER A 325 5.78 -3.16 -7.40
N ALA A 326 5.42 -4.15 -8.24
CA ALA A 326 5.78 -4.15 -9.64
C ALA A 326 5.11 -3.00 -10.42
N ILE A 327 3.81 -2.74 -10.18
CA ILE A 327 3.06 -1.63 -10.77
C ILE A 327 3.69 -0.30 -10.41
N LEU A 328 3.96 -0.08 -9.11
CA LEU A 328 4.51 1.17 -8.63
C LEU A 328 5.90 1.45 -9.22
N VAL A 329 6.79 0.45 -9.21
CA VAL A 329 8.14 0.61 -9.78
C VAL A 329 8.07 0.83 -11.30
N TYR A 330 7.20 0.10 -12.00
CA TYR A 330 6.99 0.30 -13.45
C TYR A 330 6.51 1.73 -13.76
N ALA A 331 5.55 2.25 -12.98
CA ALA A 331 5.07 3.62 -13.14
C ALA A 331 6.16 4.67 -12.84
N GLN A 332 7.00 4.44 -11.84
CA GLN A 332 8.15 5.31 -11.52
C GLN A 332 9.21 5.30 -12.62
N GLU A 333 9.36 4.20 -13.35
CA GLU A 333 10.26 4.10 -14.51
C GLU A 333 9.70 4.77 -15.76
N LEU A 334 8.37 4.79 -15.93
CA LEU A 334 7.72 5.55 -17.00
C LEU A 334 7.90 7.07 -16.84
N MET A 335 8.03 7.56 -15.60
CA MET A 335 8.11 8.99 -15.30
C MET A 335 9.33 9.31 -14.40
N PRO A 336 10.55 9.23 -14.93
CA PRO A 336 11.76 9.57 -14.18
C PRO A 336 11.69 10.97 -13.58
N GLY A 337 12.18 11.14 -12.36
CA GLY A 337 12.15 12.40 -11.63
C GLY A 337 10.84 12.73 -10.91
N LYS A 338 9.77 11.91 -11.08
CA LYS A 338 8.47 12.11 -10.41
C LYS A 338 8.12 10.95 -9.46
N VAL A 339 9.13 10.46 -8.72
CA VAL A 339 8.98 9.25 -7.89
C VAL A 339 7.93 9.44 -6.80
N GLY A 340 7.93 10.57 -6.10
CA GLY A 340 6.96 10.88 -5.05
C GLY A 340 5.56 11.16 -5.60
N THR A 341 5.46 11.90 -6.72
CA THR A 341 4.18 12.15 -7.42
C THR A 341 3.52 10.81 -7.78
N ILE A 342 4.28 9.91 -8.40
CA ILE A 342 3.78 8.59 -8.81
C ILE A 342 3.42 7.75 -7.60
N ALA A 343 4.28 7.70 -6.59
CA ALA A 343 3.97 6.96 -5.37
C ALA A 343 2.69 7.50 -4.71
N GLY A 344 2.58 8.82 -4.55
CA GLY A 344 1.38 9.45 -3.98
C GLY A 344 0.10 9.18 -4.78
N LEU A 345 0.19 9.27 -6.11
CA LEU A 345 -0.96 8.96 -6.98
C LEU A 345 -1.40 7.49 -6.81
N PHE A 346 -0.45 6.55 -6.84
CA PHE A 346 -0.77 5.14 -6.86
C PHE A 346 -1.19 4.61 -5.49
N PHE A 347 -0.57 5.04 -4.40
CA PHE A 347 -1.03 4.73 -3.05
C PHE A 347 -2.37 5.38 -2.74
N GLY A 348 -2.51 6.68 -3.03
CA GLY A 348 -3.76 7.40 -2.81
C GLY A 348 -4.92 6.79 -3.58
N PHE A 349 -4.72 6.44 -4.85
CA PHE A 349 -5.74 5.77 -5.66
C PHE A 349 -6.04 4.36 -5.15
N ALA A 350 -5.03 3.58 -4.76
CA ALA A 350 -5.20 2.23 -4.24
C ALA A 350 -6.06 2.22 -2.96
N PHE A 351 -5.73 3.06 -1.99
CA PHE A 351 -6.49 3.16 -0.74
C PHE A 351 -7.89 3.76 -0.96
N GLY A 352 -7.99 4.78 -1.82
CA GLY A 352 -9.29 5.33 -2.20
C GLY A 352 -10.20 4.30 -2.85
N MET A 353 -9.66 3.47 -3.76
CA MET A 353 -10.43 2.40 -4.42
C MET A 353 -10.77 1.26 -3.46
N GLY A 354 -9.90 0.95 -2.50
CA GLY A 354 -10.21 -0.02 -1.43
C GLY A 354 -11.40 0.43 -0.58
N GLY A 355 -11.39 1.69 -0.13
CA GLY A 355 -12.49 2.26 0.67
C GLY A 355 -13.80 2.38 -0.12
N LEU A 356 -13.74 2.89 -1.36
CA LEU A 356 -14.89 2.97 -2.25
C LEU A 356 -15.45 1.58 -2.57
N GLY A 357 -14.57 0.62 -2.83
CA GLY A 357 -14.93 -0.78 -3.08
C GLY A 357 -15.69 -1.37 -1.89
N ALA A 358 -15.17 -1.21 -0.67
CA ALA A 358 -15.85 -1.68 0.53
C ALA A 358 -17.27 -1.07 0.67
N ALA A 359 -17.42 0.24 0.49
CA ALA A 359 -18.71 0.91 0.60
C ALA A 359 -19.73 0.43 -0.46
N LEU A 360 -19.33 0.39 -1.73
CA LEU A 360 -20.22 0.00 -2.84
C LEU A 360 -20.58 -1.49 -2.79
N LEU A 361 -19.60 -2.36 -2.47
CA LEU A 361 -19.82 -3.80 -2.36
C LEU A 361 -20.69 -4.14 -1.15
N GLY A 362 -20.61 -3.35 -0.06
CA GLY A 362 -21.50 -3.49 1.10
C GLY A 362 -22.96 -3.20 0.74
N GLN A 363 -23.23 -2.06 0.08
CA GLN A 363 -24.57 -1.75 -0.41
C GLN A 363 -25.09 -2.82 -1.39
N LEU A 364 -24.22 -3.34 -2.26
CA LEU A 364 -24.58 -4.41 -3.18
C LEU A 364 -24.90 -5.71 -2.43
N ALA A 365 -24.16 -6.03 -1.37
CA ALA A 365 -24.39 -7.20 -0.54
C ALA A 365 -25.73 -7.10 0.20
N ASP A 366 -26.10 -5.91 0.72
CA ASP A 366 -27.38 -5.68 1.36
C ASP A 366 -28.58 -5.91 0.43
N VAL A 367 -28.40 -5.60 -0.88
CA VAL A 367 -29.50 -5.71 -1.87
C VAL A 367 -29.53 -7.09 -2.55
N LYS A 368 -28.38 -7.68 -2.86
CA LYS A 368 -28.26 -8.89 -3.69
C LYS A 368 -27.68 -10.12 -2.98
N GLY A 369 -27.25 -9.94 -1.73
CA GLY A 369 -26.56 -10.97 -0.96
C GLY A 369 -25.04 -11.00 -1.22
N ILE A 370 -24.31 -11.54 -0.25
CA ILE A 370 -22.85 -11.57 -0.27
C ILE A 370 -22.29 -12.51 -1.36
N GLU A 371 -22.97 -13.60 -1.66
CA GLU A 371 -22.53 -14.54 -2.71
C GLU A 371 -22.52 -13.89 -4.10
N TYR A 372 -23.53 -13.05 -4.39
CA TYR A 372 -23.57 -12.29 -5.64
C TYR A 372 -22.38 -11.34 -5.77
N VAL A 373 -21.98 -10.69 -4.68
CA VAL A 373 -20.80 -9.82 -4.65
C VAL A 373 -19.54 -10.60 -5.03
N TYR A 374 -19.37 -11.81 -4.50
CA TYR A 374 -18.23 -12.67 -4.82
C TYR A 374 -18.24 -13.15 -6.28
N GLN A 375 -19.42 -13.52 -6.81
CA GLN A 375 -19.56 -13.88 -8.22
C GLN A 375 -19.23 -12.71 -9.14
N LEU A 376 -19.70 -11.50 -8.84
CA LEU A 376 -19.41 -10.30 -9.62
C LEU A 376 -17.93 -9.93 -9.56
N CYS A 377 -17.35 -9.88 -8.37
CA CYS A 377 -15.94 -9.51 -8.16
C CYS A 377 -14.97 -10.52 -8.79
N ALA A 378 -15.38 -11.79 -8.96
CA ALA A 378 -14.57 -12.85 -9.58
C ALA A 378 -14.09 -12.49 -11.00
N TYR A 379 -14.81 -11.63 -11.72
CA TYR A 379 -14.46 -11.19 -13.07
C TYR A 379 -13.49 -10.01 -13.11
N LEU A 380 -13.31 -9.28 -12.01
CA LEU A 380 -12.43 -8.11 -11.98
C LEU A 380 -11.00 -8.39 -12.48
N PRO A 381 -10.36 -9.53 -12.13
CA PRO A 381 -9.02 -9.84 -12.62
C PRO A 381 -8.91 -9.99 -14.14
N ALA A 382 -10.02 -10.16 -14.87
CA ALA A 382 -10.03 -10.17 -16.34
C ALA A 382 -9.52 -8.84 -16.94
N LEU A 383 -9.64 -7.72 -16.20
CA LEU A 383 -9.02 -6.45 -16.58
C LEU A 383 -7.49 -6.56 -16.71
N GLY A 384 -6.89 -7.60 -16.16
CA GLY A 384 -5.48 -7.95 -16.36
C GLY A 384 -5.07 -8.12 -17.83
N LEU A 385 -6.02 -8.40 -18.74
CA LEU A 385 -5.80 -8.41 -20.19
C LEU A 385 -5.23 -7.07 -20.71
N LEU A 386 -5.60 -5.95 -20.09
CA LEU A 386 -5.10 -4.62 -20.46
C LEU A 386 -3.58 -4.48 -20.28
N THR A 387 -2.94 -5.38 -19.55
CA THR A 387 -1.46 -5.40 -19.42
C THR A 387 -0.75 -5.55 -20.78
N VAL A 388 -1.41 -6.11 -21.77
CA VAL A 388 -0.88 -6.20 -23.15
C VAL A 388 -0.55 -4.81 -23.70
N LEU A 389 -1.33 -3.79 -23.35
CA LEU A 389 -1.14 -2.41 -23.80
C LEU A 389 0.06 -1.70 -23.15
N LEU A 390 0.64 -2.27 -22.08
CA LEU A 390 1.82 -1.70 -21.44
C LEU A 390 3.06 -1.85 -22.34
N PRO A 391 3.87 -0.79 -22.54
CA PRO A 391 5.14 -0.89 -23.26
C PRO A 391 6.14 -1.80 -22.55
N ASN A 392 7.02 -2.44 -23.27
CA ASN A 392 8.06 -3.31 -22.70
C ASN A 392 9.32 -2.47 -22.38
N LEU A 393 9.51 -2.12 -21.10
CA LEU A 393 10.62 -1.29 -20.65
C LEU A 393 11.95 -2.07 -20.60
N HIS A 394 11.90 -3.39 -20.41
CA HIS A 394 13.08 -4.24 -20.19
C HIS A 394 13.92 -4.51 -21.45
N LYS A 395 13.33 -4.39 -22.66
CA LYS A 395 14.01 -4.71 -23.93
C LYS A 395 14.93 -3.60 -24.47
N ARG A 396 14.98 -2.41 -23.83
CA ARG A 396 15.72 -1.26 -24.39
C ARG A 396 17.17 -1.12 -23.95
N ASP A 397 17.59 -1.82 -22.90
CA ASP A 397 19.00 -1.75 -22.41
C ASP A 397 19.96 -2.75 -23.06
N THR A 398 19.46 -3.68 -23.89
CA THR A 398 20.31 -4.71 -24.53
C THR A 398 20.58 -4.47 -26.03
N GLY A 399 20.26 -3.29 -26.56
CA GLY A 399 20.42 -3.08 -28.00
C GLY A 399 20.91 -1.71 -28.37
N LYS A 400 22.24 -1.52 -28.46
CA LYS A 400 23.06 -0.94 -29.52
C LYS A 400 24.40 -0.50 -28.96
N VAL A 401 25.34 -1.42 -28.87
CA VAL A 401 26.72 -1.11 -29.22
C VAL A 401 26.72 -1.12 -30.76
N VAL A 402 26.58 0.04 -31.36
CA VAL A 402 26.92 0.22 -32.76
C VAL A 402 28.43 0.28 -32.80
N THR A 403 29.08 -0.80 -33.23
CA THR A 403 30.43 -0.79 -33.76
C THR A 403 30.41 0.03 -35.06
N ALA A 404 31.11 1.14 -35.05
CA ALA A 404 31.71 1.77 -36.20
C ALA A 404 33.18 2.04 -35.92
#